data_cf4717e78198ef80e13f46b6808dca16
#
_entry.id   cf4717e78198ef80e13f46b6808dca16
#
_cell.length_a   1.000
_cell.length_b   1.000
_cell.length_c   1.000
_cell.angle_alpha   90.00
_cell.angle_beta   90.00
_cell.angle_gamma   90.00
#
_symmetry.space_group_name_H-M   'P 1'
#
loop_
_entity.id
_entity.type
_entity.pdbx_description
1 polymer ?
#
loop_
_entity_poly.entity_id
_entity_poly.type
_entity_poly.pdbx_seq_one_letter_code
_entity_poly.pdbx_strand_id
1 'polypeptide(L)'
;MKKHYLLFASLTYAYPILRPLQKEIRRRGDIAAWFLEDSCPDQLEEDELRLKTFKEVKEFNPVAVFAPGNHIYDFFPGVKVSVFHGYPINKRGDKVDDHFKLRGWFDIYCTQGESSTTVFRQLENKHKYFK
;
A
#
# COMPACT_ATOMS: atom_id res chain seq x y z
N MET A 1 10.61 -14.37 12.77
CA MET A 1 10.25 -13.02 13.16
C MET A 1 9.20 -12.47 12.23
N LYS A 2 8.14 -11.88 12.77
CA LYS A 2 7.04 -11.33 11.96
C LYS A 2 7.42 -10.00 11.33
N LYS A 3 7.06 -9.83 10.08
CA LYS A 3 7.25 -8.58 9.38
C LYS A 3 6.01 -7.69 9.56
N HIS A 4 6.22 -6.39 9.60
CA HIS A 4 5.15 -5.42 9.74
C HIS A 4 4.90 -4.73 8.41
N TYR A 5 3.64 -4.63 8.02
CA TYR A 5 3.24 -3.97 6.77
C TYR A 5 2.19 -2.92 7.06
N LEU A 6 2.30 -1.78 6.41
CA LEU A 6 1.33 -0.70 6.58
C LEU A 6 0.47 -0.58 5.32
N LEU A 7 -0.83 -0.47 5.54
CA LEU A 7 -1.81 -0.25 4.47
C LEU A 7 -2.30 1.19 4.59
N PHE A 8 -1.98 2.01 3.58
CA PHE A 8 -2.26 3.44 3.61
C PHE A 8 -3.50 3.75 2.78
N ALA A 9 -4.51 4.33 3.40
CA ALA A 9 -5.78 4.60 2.76
C ALA A 9 -6.12 6.09 2.80
N SER A 10 -6.38 6.67 1.64
CA SER A 10 -6.78 8.06 1.51
C SER A 10 -8.28 8.20 1.23
N LEU A 11 -8.87 7.21 0.60
CA LEU A 11 -10.27 7.21 0.19
C LEU A 11 -10.84 5.81 0.35
N THR A 12 -12.18 5.71 0.32
CA THR A 12 -12.86 4.44 0.57
C THR A 12 -12.51 3.35 -0.44
N TYR A 13 -12.13 3.71 -1.67
CA TYR A 13 -11.77 2.69 -2.66
C TYR A 13 -10.52 1.90 -2.24
N ALA A 14 -9.78 2.38 -1.25
CA ALA A 14 -8.58 1.68 -0.78
C ALA A 14 -8.91 0.35 -0.10
N TYR A 15 -10.07 0.25 0.55
CA TYR A 15 -10.41 -0.96 1.29
C TYR A 15 -10.45 -2.21 0.40
N PRO A 16 -11.23 -2.22 -0.70
CA PRO A 16 -11.28 -3.42 -1.54
C PRO A 16 -9.95 -3.72 -2.24
N ILE A 17 -9.08 -2.72 -2.39
CA ILE A 17 -7.77 -2.92 -3.00
C ILE A 17 -6.78 -3.50 -2.00
N LEU A 18 -6.77 -2.98 -0.78
CA LEU A 18 -5.76 -3.33 0.21
C LEU A 18 -6.12 -4.57 1.04
N ARG A 19 -7.41 -4.90 1.19
CA ARG A 19 -7.79 -6.07 1.97
C ARG A 19 -7.27 -7.39 1.42
N PRO A 20 -7.19 -7.61 0.11
CA PRO A 20 -6.52 -8.82 -0.40
C PRO A 20 -5.05 -8.90 0.01
N LEU A 21 -4.36 -7.75 0.05
CA LEU A 21 -2.98 -7.70 0.53
C LEU A 21 -2.91 -8.04 2.01
N GLN A 22 -3.83 -7.49 2.81
CA GLN A 22 -3.90 -7.82 4.23
C GLN A 22 -4.10 -9.31 4.45
N LYS A 23 -4.96 -9.92 3.66
CA LYS A 23 -5.20 -11.36 3.75
C LYS A 23 -3.93 -12.14 3.48
N GLU A 24 -3.18 -11.75 2.46
CA GLU A 24 -1.93 -12.42 2.12
C GLU A 24 -0.87 -12.20 3.21
N ILE A 25 -0.79 -11.00 3.78
CA ILE A 25 0.12 -10.71 4.87
C ILE A 25 -0.18 -11.63 6.06
N ARG A 26 -1.44 -11.76 6.42
CA ARG A 26 -1.87 -12.63 7.52
C ARG A 26 -1.60 -14.10 7.21
N ARG A 27 -1.81 -14.50 5.97
CA ARG A 27 -1.53 -15.87 5.55
C ARG A 27 -0.04 -16.22 5.73
N ARG A 28 0.83 -15.23 5.54
CA ARG A 28 2.27 -15.40 5.72
C ARG A 28 2.70 -15.36 7.18
N GLY A 29 1.77 -15.11 8.09
CA GLY A 29 2.07 -15.01 9.50
C GLY A 29 2.60 -13.65 9.93
N ASP A 30 2.47 -12.65 9.09
CA ASP A 30 2.96 -11.31 9.36
C ASP A 30 1.84 -10.40 9.85
N ILE A 31 2.17 -9.15 10.20
CA ILE A 31 1.24 -8.21 10.81
C ILE A 31 0.96 -7.06 9.85
N ALA A 32 -0.32 -6.76 9.66
CA ALA A 32 -0.76 -5.62 8.87
C ALA A 32 -1.42 -4.59 9.79
N ALA A 33 -1.13 -3.32 9.52
CA ALA A 33 -1.81 -2.22 10.19
C ALA A 33 -2.25 -1.21 9.14
N TRP A 34 -3.22 -0.40 9.49
CA TRP A 34 -3.81 0.60 8.59
C TRP A 34 -3.49 1.99 9.08
N PHE A 35 -3.20 2.89 8.15
CA PHE A 35 -3.16 4.33 8.42
C PHE A 35 -4.17 4.99 7.49
N LEU A 36 -5.14 5.68 8.08
CA LEU A 36 -6.19 6.35 7.32
C LEU A 36 -5.96 7.85 7.33
N GLU A 37 -5.98 8.46 6.14
CA GLU A 37 -5.97 9.91 6.03
C GLU A 37 -7.27 10.48 6.58
N ASP A 38 -7.24 11.76 6.95
CA ASP A 38 -8.43 12.43 7.48
C ASP A 38 -9.62 12.38 6.51
N SER A 39 -9.32 12.37 5.22
CA SER A 39 -10.36 12.31 4.18
C SER A 39 -10.97 10.93 4.02
N CYS A 40 -10.41 9.91 4.66
CA CYS A 40 -10.85 8.53 4.50
C CYS A 40 -11.75 8.12 5.66
N PRO A 41 -13.02 7.79 5.39
CA PRO A 41 -13.89 7.28 6.44
C PRO A 41 -13.34 5.98 7.02
N ASP A 42 -13.48 5.82 8.33
CA ASP A 42 -13.03 4.62 9.02
C ASP A 42 -14.08 3.52 8.84
N GLN A 43 -13.75 2.55 7.99
CA GLN A 43 -14.57 1.38 7.73
C GLN A 43 -13.85 0.10 8.15
N LEU A 44 -12.91 0.22 9.07
CA LEU A 44 -12.15 -0.92 9.54
C LEU A 44 -13.00 -1.82 10.44
N GLU A 45 -12.71 -3.13 10.36
CA GLU A 45 -13.31 -4.12 11.23
C GLU A 45 -12.57 -4.15 12.56
N GLU A 46 -13.16 -4.82 13.56
CA GLU A 46 -12.57 -4.90 14.90
C GLU A 46 -11.19 -5.53 14.92
N ASP A 47 -10.94 -6.48 14.02
CA ASP A 47 -9.67 -7.19 13.97
C ASP A 47 -8.63 -6.50 13.10
N GLU A 48 -8.96 -5.34 12.55
CA GLU A 48 -8.03 -4.56 11.73
C GLU A 48 -7.39 -3.48 12.57
N LEU A 49 -6.06 -3.54 12.69
CA LEU A 49 -5.31 -2.60 13.52
C LEU A 49 -5.17 -1.25 12.82
N ARG A 50 -5.52 -0.17 13.54
CA ARG A 50 -5.39 1.18 13.02
C ARG A 50 -4.32 1.95 13.77
N LEU A 51 -3.39 2.56 13.03
CA LEU A 51 -2.42 3.50 13.57
C LEU A 51 -2.93 4.92 13.27
N LYS A 52 -3.01 5.75 14.30
CA LYS A 52 -3.66 7.07 14.17
C LYS A 52 -2.69 8.22 14.01
N THR A 53 -1.45 8.05 14.41
CA THR A 53 -0.46 9.12 14.38
C THR A 53 0.79 8.69 13.64
N PHE A 54 1.56 9.66 13.18
CA PHE A 54 2.84 9.40 12.52
C PHE A 54 3.82 8.74 13.49
N LYS A 55 3.72 9.09 14.76
CA LYS A 55 4.55 8.47 15.79
C LYS A 55 4.27 6.98 15.89
N GLU A 56 2.99 6.60 15.87
CA GLU A 56 2.61 5.19 15.90
C GLU A 56 3.13 4.44 14.68
N VAL A 57 3.10 5.06 13.50
CA VAL A 57 3.64 4.45 12.29
C VAL A 57 5.14 4.23 12.43
N LYS A 58 5.84 5.22 12.96
CA LYS A 58 7.27 5.12 13.16
C LYS A 58 7.63 4.00 14.14
N GLU A 59 6.87 3.89 15.22
CA GLU A 59 7.06 2.85 16.22
C GLU A 59 6.73 1.46 15.66
N PHE A 60 5.70 1.38 14.83
CA PHE A 60 5.34 0.14 14.14
C PHE A 60 6.45 -0.30 13.18
N ASN A 61 7.15 0.66 12.59
CA ASN A 61 8.30 0.46 11.72
C ASN A 61 8.04 -0.56 10.62
N PRO A 62 7.09 -0.28 9.71
CA PRO A 62 6.76 -1.25 8.67
C PRO A 62 7.92 -1.47 7.70
N VAL A 63 8.06 -2.70 7.22
CA VAL A 63 9.05 -3.01 6.18
C VAL A 63 8.56 -2.56 4.81
N ALA A 64 7.24 -2.41 4.64
CA ALA A 64 6.66 -1.90 3.41
C ALA A 64 5.36 -1.17 3.71
N VAL A 65 5.06 -0.17 2.88
CA VAL A 65 3.82 0.59 2.93
C VAL A 65 3.13 0.45 1.58
N PHE A 66 1.89 -0.02 1.58
CA PHE A 66 1.10 -0.17 0.35
C PHE A 66 0.08 0.95 0.26
N ALA A 67 0.02 1.60 -0.88
CA ALA A 67 -0.95 2.67 -1.12
C ALA A 67 -1.56 2.52 -2.51
N PRO A 68 -2.89 2.66 -2.65
CA PRO A 68 -3.57 2.47 -3.92
C PRO A 68 -3.66 3.76 -4.74
N GLY A 69 -2.62 4.51 -4.82
CA GLY A 69 -2.63 5.77 -5.55
C GLY A 69 -1.23 6.27 -5.75
N ASN A 70 -1.11 7.56 -6.04
CA ASN A 70 0.18 8.17 -6.30
C ASN A 70 0.68 9.03 -5.14
N HIS A 71 0.05 8.91 -3.98
CA HIS A 71 0.42 9.73 -2.82
C HIS A 71 0.75 8.86 -1.61
N ILE A 72 1.85 9.18 -0.97
CA ILE A 72 2.29 8.55 0.27
C ILE A 72 3.24 9.52 0.98
N TYR A 73 3.33 9.41 2.29
CA TYR A 73 4.31 10.18 3.03
C TYR A 73 5.67 9.50 2.93
N ASP A 74 6.63 10.18 2.33
CA ASP A 74 7.96 9.60 2.10
C ASP A 74 8.74 9.37 3.38
N PHE A 75 8.37 10.04 4.47
CA PHE A 75 9.04 9.85 5.76
C PHE A 75 8.56 8.60 6.51
N PHE A 76 7.53 7.92 6.02
CA PHE A 76 7.14 6.64 6.61
C PHE A 76 8.26 5.62 6.41
N PRO A 77 8.57 4.80 7.44
CA PRO A 77 9.59 3.75 7.27
C PRO A 77 9.17 2.72 6.24
N GLY A 78 10.16 2.06 5.64
CA GLY A 78 9.91 0.93 4.77
C GLY A 78 9.84 1.28 3.30
N VAL A 79 9.74 0.24 2.49
CA VAL A 79 9.62 0.35 1.04
C VAL A 79 8.22 0.84 0.70
N LYS A 80 8.12 1.81 -0.19
CA LYS A 80 6.82 2.37 -0.61
C LYS A 80 6.36 1.68 -1.88
N VAL A 81 5.18 1.07 -1.83
CA VAL A 81 4.62 0.31 -2.94
C VAL A 81 3.32 0.94 -3.38
N SER A 82 3.27 1.40 -4.62
CA SER A 82 2.04 1.91 -5.20
C SER A 82 1.29 0.76 -5.87
N VAL A 83 0.05 0.53 -5.43
CA VAL A 83 -0.81 -0.51 -5.99
C VAL A 83 -1.94 0.20 -6.71
N PHE A 84 -1.87 0.27 -8.03
CA PHE A 84 -2.86 0.99 -8.81
C PHE A 84 -4.20 0.25 -8.77
N HIS A 85 -5.26 1.00 -8.47
CA HIS A 85 -6.59 0.43 -8.31
C HIS A 85 -7.33 0.30 -9.63
N GLY A 86 -6.86 0.87 -10.68
CA GLY A 86 -7.50 0.83 -11.97
C GLY A 86 -6.69 1.60 -12.96
N TYR A 87 -7.03 1.40 -14.18
CA TYR A 87 -6.28 2.02 -15.20
C TYR A 87 -7.17 2.84 -16.08
N PRO A 88 -7.41 4.09 -15.76
CA PRO A 88 -8.32 4.92 -16.53
C PRO A 88 -7.67 5.54 -17.77
N ILE A 89 -6.95 4.75 -18.53
CA ILE A 89 -6.27 5.23 -19.72
C ILE A 89 -7.25 5.92 -20.65
N ASN A 90 -8.37 5.26 -20.93
CA ASN A 90 -9.37 5.81 -21.83
C ASN A 90 -10.16 6.95 -21.22
N LYS A 91 -10.21 7.00 -19.90
CA LYS A 91 -10.94 8.06 -19.20
C LYS A 91 -10.19 9.38 -19.18
N ARG A 92 -8.87 9.29 -19.16
CA ARG A 92 -8.04 10.49 -19.02
C ARG A 92 -7.61 11.08 -20.35
N GLY A 93 -7.79 10.36 -21.43
CA GLY A 93 -7.41 10.87 -22.74
C GLY A 93 -5.97 11.35 -22.78
N ASP A 94 -5.79 12.64 -23.04
CA ASP A 94 -4.47 13.24 -23.13
C ASP A 94 -3.72 13.31 -21.79
N LYS A 95 -4.38 12.95 -20.70
CA LYS A 95 -3.73 12.94 -19.38
C LYS A 95 -3.15 11.59 -19.02
N VAL A 96 -3.09 10.67 -19.94
CA VAL A 96 -2.53 9.35 -19.72
C VAL A 96 -1.10 9.45 -19.18
N ASP A 97 -0.30 10.33 -19.74
CA ASP A 97 1.08 10.50 -19.30
C ASP A 97 1.18 10.92 -17.85
N ASP A 98 0.31 11.81 -17.41
CA ASP A 98 0.28 12.22 -16.00
C ASP A 98 -0.10 11.07 -15.10
N HIS A 99 -1.04 10.23 -15.54
CA HIS A 99 -1.48 9.10 -14.76
C HIS A 99 -0.34 8.08 -14.55
N PHE A 100 0.50 7.89 -15.55
CA PHE A 100 1.62 6.98 -15.49
C PHE A 100 2.90 7.61 -14.95
N LYS A 101 2.89 8.90 -14.70
CA LYS A 101 4.08 9.61 -14.27
C LYS A 101 4.54 9.10 -12.91
N LEU A 102 5.79 8.72 -12.82
CA LEU A 102 6.39 8.31 -11.56
C LEU A 102 6.80 9.55 -10.79
N ARG A 103 6.28 9.69 -9.60
CA ARG A 103 6.52 10.90 -8.80
C ARG A 103 7.73 10.80 -7.87
N GLY A 104 8.38 9.65 -7.85
CA GLY A 104 9.55 9.46 -7.01
C GLY A 104 9.24 9.17 -5.55
N TRP A 105 7.96 9.10 -5.19
CA TRP A 105 7.54 8.82 -3.81
C TRP A 105 7.49 7.34 -3.51
N PHE A 106 7.45 6.51 -4.54
CA PHE A 106 7.32 5.06 -4.38
C PHE A 106 8.56 4.35 -4.91
N ASP A 107 8.93 3.30 -4.21
CA ASP A 107 10.06 2.44 -4.62
C ASP A 107 9.62 1.40 -5.63
N ILE A 108 8.36 0.97 -5.57
CA ILE A 108 7.81 -0.05 -6.45
C ILE A 108 6.44 0.41 -6.92
N TYR A 109 6.18 0.23 -8.21
CA TYR A 109 4.88 0.52 -8.82
C TYR A 109 4.32 -0.78 -9.38
N CYS A 110 3.11 -1.14 -8.94
CA CYS A 110 2.40 -2.33 -9.42
C CYS A 110 1.25 -1.89 -10.29
N THR A 111 1.14 -2.52 -11.46
CA THR A 111 0.09 -2.17 -12.40
C THR A 111 -1.20 -2.93 -12.11
N GLN A 112 -2.27 -2.51 -12.77
CA GLN A 112 -3.55 -3.17 -12.70
C GLN A 112 -3.42 -4.63 -13.16
N GLY A 113 -4.14 -5.53 -12.51
CA GLY A 113 -4.10 -6.95 -12.85
C GLY A 113 -3.14 -7.76 -12.00
N GLU A 114 -2.31 -7.09 -11.21
CA GLU A 114 -1.41 -7.78 -10.31
C GLU A 114 -2.20 -8.38 -9.14
N SER A 115 -1.95 -9.65 -8.84
CA SER A 115 -2.50 -10.27 -7.63
C SER A 115 -1.61 -9.92 -6.45
N SER A 116 -2.15 -10.10 -5.23
CA SER A 116 -1.36 -9.84 -4.02
C SER A 116 -0.11 -10.74 -3.97
N THR A 117 -0.23 -11.99 -4.42
CA THR A 117 0.92 -12.89 -4.47
C THR A 117 2.00 -12.36 -5.41
N THR A 118 1.60 -11.85 -6.57
CA THR A 118 2.54 -11.28 -7.53
C THR A 118 3.26 -10.06 -6.95
N VAL A 119 2.53 -9.21 -6.24
CA VAL A 119 3.11 -8.03 -5.59
C VAL A 119 4.22 -8.46 -4.61
N PHE A 120 3.94 -9.45 -3.77
CA PHE A 120 4.94 -9.91 -2.81
C PHE A 120 6.12 -10.57 -3.48
N ARG A 121 5.89 -11.28 -4.60
CA ARG A 121 6.99 -11.84 -5.37
C ARG A 121 7.90 -10.76 -5.95
N GLN A 122 7.31 -9.68 -6.43
CA GLN A 122 8.08 -8.56 -6.92
C GLN A 122 8.91 -7.90 -5.82
N LEU A 123 8.35 -7.79 -4.62
CA LEU A 123 9.08 -7.27 -3.47
C LEU A 123 10.30 -8.14 -3.16
N GLU A 124 10.10 -9.44 -3.13
CA GLU A 124 11.19 -10.37 -2.86
C GLU A 124 12.30 -10.29 -3.91
N ASN A 125 11.93 -10.14 -5.17
CA ASN A 125 12.90 -10.09 -6.25
C ASN A 125 13.68 -8.77 -6.30
N LYS A 126 13.02 -7.67 -6.01
CA LYS A 126 13.64 -6.36 -6.10
C LYS A 126 14.31 -5.92 -4.80
N HIS A 127 13.82 -6.38 -3.67
CA HIS A 127 14.30 -5.96 -2.36
C HIS A 127 14.57 -7.18 -1.52
N LYS A 128 15.82 -7.60 -1.52
CA LYS A 128 16.23 -8.86 -0.90
C LYS A 128 15.88 -8.99 0.57
N TYR A 129 15.76 -7.87 1.27
CA TYR A 129 15.43 -7.91 2.68
C TYR A 129 13.97 -8.29 2.97
N PHE A 130 13.18 -8.51 1.93
CA PHE A 130 11.82 -9.03 2.08
C PHE A 130 11.74 -10.55 2.06
N LYS A 131 12.81 -11.21 1.81
CA LYS A 131 12.83 -12.67 1.77
C LYS A 131 12.33 -13.31 3.05
#